data_f222467edc95ecb86eece6ecf79f7756
#
_entry.id   f222467edc95ecb86eece6ecf79f7756
#
_cell.length_a   1.000
_cell.length_b   1.000
_cell.length_c   1.000
_cell.angle_alpha   90.00
_cell.angle_beta   90.00
_cell.angle_gamma   90.00
#
_symmetry.space_group_name_H-M   'P 1'
#
loop_
_entity.id
_entity.type
_entity.pdbx_description
1 polymer ?
#
loop_
_entity_poly.entity_id
_entity_poly.type
_entity_poly.pdbx_seq_one_letter_code
_entity_poly.pdbx_strand_id
1 'polypeptide(L)'
;CMAANGIKAYIFPSLRPTPMLSFAVRELHCTAGVMVTASHNPPEYNGYKVYWEDGAQITAPKDAEIIHEVQSITDYGALKTMSEEDAKAAGLYEVIGSEIDDKYMEALKKLVLRPEAIKEQADQLKIVYTPLHGTGNLPVRRVLKELGFTQVHVVKEQELPDGDFPTVSYPNPEDKKAFALALKLAEEVDADIVLATDPDADRLGVYAKNTETGEYQSFTGNMSGMLILEYLLSQRKELGILPENGAVVTTIVSGKMAREIAKAYHVTLIETLTGFKYIGEQIKFFEQDHSHEFLFGYEESYGCLEGTHARDKDAVVAVMALCEAAAYYKSKGLTLCQQMENLYKTYGYYKENLISQTFKGMEGKAKIDALMEGFRANPPKNVGPFQVLAMEDYRSSIRTDVMTGETSELTLPKSNVLYFELEDKAWICVRPSGTEPKIKYYAGIKGADEKDADEKVAALSAALEALGE
;
A
#
# COMPACT_ATOMS: atom_id res chain seq x y z
N CYS A 1 16.29 -25.18 -11.51
CA CYS A 1 15.67 -26.00 -10.45
C CYS A 1 14.25 -26.43 -10.83
N MET A 2 13.30 -25.53 -11.13
CA MET A 2 11.89 -25.85 -11.41
C MET A 2 11.75 -26.91 -12.51
N ALA A 3 12.34 -26.67 -13.70
CA ALA A 3 12.31 -27.60 -14.82
C ALA A 3 12.91 -28.97 -14.51
N ALA A 4 14.01 -29.02 -13.73
CA ALA A 4 14.62 -30.31 -13.31
C ALA A 4 13.72 -31.14 -12.36
N ASN A 5 12.68 -30.54 -11.82
CA ASN A 5 11.64 -31.21 -11.02
C ASN A 5 10.31 -31.38 -11.79
N GLY A 6 10.34 -31.17 -13.12
CA GLY A 6 9.15 -31.34 -14.00
C GLY A 6 8.14 -30.21 -13.90
N ILE A 7 8.52 -29.06 -13.32
CA ILE A 7 7.65 -27.89 -13.15
C ILE A 7 7.92 -26.92 -14.28
N LYS A 8 6.87 -26.56 -15.02
CA LYS A 8 6.95 -25.52 -16.06
C LYS A 8 7.12 -24.15 -15.42
N ALA A 9 8.11 -23.39 -15.87
CA ALA A 9 8.41 -22.05 -15.40
C ALA A 9 8.17 -21.02 -16.51
N TYR A 10 7.41 -19.97 -16.19
CA TYR A 10 7.25 -18.78 -17.00
C TYR A 10 8.17 -17.69 -16.46
N ILE A 11 8.96 -17.06 -17.30
CA ILE A 11 9.96 -16.06 -16.91
C ILE A 11 9.77 -14.80 -17.73
N PHE A 12 9.72 -13.64 -17.07
CA PHE A 12 9.79 -12.36 -17.77
C PHE A 12 11.21 -12.12 -18.29
N PRO A 13 11.38 -11.52 -19.51
CA PRO A 13 12.70 -11.30 -20.11
C PRO A 13 13.47 -10.16 -19.44
N SER A 14 12.80 -9.33 -18.67
CA SER A 14 13.36 -8.19 -17.95
C SER A 14 12.52 -7.88 -16.71
N LEU A 15 12.95 -6.90 -15.92
CA LEU A 15 12.26 -6.48 -14.70
C LEU A 15 10.79 -6.12 -14.95
N ARG A 16 9.92 -6.51 -14.04
CA ARG A 16 8.49 -6.14 -14.01
C ARG A 16 8.09 -5.77 -12.59
N PRO A 17 7.07 -4.90 -12.44
CA PRO A 17 6.44 -4.62 -11.15
C PRO A 17 5.89 -5.85 -10.46
N THR A 18 5.89 -5.81 -9.13
CA THR A 18 5.25 -6.85 -8.29
C THR A 18 3.78 -7.12 -8.69
N PRO A 19 2.91 -6.12 -8.92
CA PRO A 19 1.54 -6.37 -9.35
C PRO A 19 1.44 -7.08 -10.71
N MET A 20 2.38 -6.89 -11.61
CA MET A 20 2.39 -7.60 -12.89
C MET A 20 2.68 -9.10 -12.73
N LEU A 21 3.47 -9.50 -11.72
CA LEU A 21 3.59 -10.92 -11.38
C LEU A 21 2.26 -11.47 -10.86
N SER A 22 1.61 -10.78 -9.94
CA SER A 22 0.29 -11.16 -9.42
C SER A 22 -0.72 -11.35 -10.55
N PHE A 23 -0.76 -10.41 -11.48
CA PHE A 23 -1.58 -10.48 -12.69
C PHE A 23 -1.22 -11.71 -13.57
N ALA A 24 0.08 -11.93 -13.85
CA ALA A 24 0.54 -13.02 -14.69
C ALA A 24 0.23 -14.40 -14.09
N VAL A 25 0.34 -14.57 -12.77
CA VAL A 25 -0.05 -15.80 -12.06
C VAL A 25 -1.51 -16.14 -12.36
N ARG A 26 -2.39 -15.16 -12.30
CA ARG A 26 -3.82 -15.32 -12.55
C ARG A 26 -4.13 -15.56 -14.04
N GLU A 27 -3.57 -14.73 -14.90
CA GLU A 27 -3.80 -14.76 -16.36
C GLU A 27 -3.31 -16.08 -17.00
N LEU A 28 -2.20 -16.62 -16.50
CA LEU A 28 -1.60 -17.87 -17.00
C LEU A 28 -2.04 -19.10 -16.18
N HIS A 29 -2.92 -18.94 -15.21
CA HIS A 29 -3.36 -20.00 -14.29
C HIS A 29 -2.19 -20.76 -13.67
N CYS A 30 -1.16 -20.03 -13.20
CA CYS A 30 -0.02 -20.62 -12.54
C CYS A 30 -0.39 -21.14 -11.13
N THR A 31 0.27 -22.20 -10.69
CA THR A 31 0.11 -22.71 -9.31
C THR A 31 0.71 -21.75 -8.28
N ALA A 32 1.82 -21.09 -8.64
CA ALA A 32 2.51 -20.16 -7.76
C ALA A 32 3.34 -19.15 -8.58
N GLY A 33 3.71 -18.06 -7.96
CA GLY A 33 4.62 -17.05 -8.49
C GLY A 33 5.68 -16.66 -7.47
N VAL A 34 6.80 -16.19 -7.95
CA VAL A 34 7.91 -15.72 -7.11
C VAL A 34 8.40 -14.38 -7.60
N MET A 35 8.46 -13.41 -6.69
CA MET A 35 9.09 -12.10 -6.93
C MET A 35 10.32 -11.97 -6.03
N VAL A 36 11.49 -11.78 -6.67
CA VAL A 36 12.72 -11.45 -5.95
C VAL A 36 12.83 -9.94 -5.86
N THR A 37 12.59 -9.40 -4.69
CA THR A 37 12.59 -7.95 -4.43
C THR A 37 12.82 -7.66 -2.95
N ALA A 38 13.59 -6.63 -2.64
CA ALA A 38 13.67 -6.03 -1.31
C ALA A 38 12.69 -4.86 -1.15
N SER A 39 11.75 -4.67 -2.10
CA SER A 39 10.81 -3.54 -2.14
C SER A 39 11.59 -2.21 -2.10
N HIS A 40 11.32 -1.38 -1.13
CA HIS A 40 11.92 -0.06 -0.92
C HIS A 40 13.14 -0.06 0.02
N ASN A 41 13.63 -1.23 0.44
CA ASN A 41 14.79 -1.31 1.32
C ASN A 41 16.10 -0.93 0.59
N PRO A 42 17.15 -0.51 1.33
CA PRO A 42 18.48 -0.23 0.77
C PRO A 42 19.10 -1.43 0.03
N PRO A 43 20.14 -1.21 -0.81
CA PRO A 43 20.68 -2.22 -1.73
C PRO A 43 21.27 -3.45 -1.06
N GLU A 44 21.70 -3.36 0.20
CA GLU A 44 22.22 -4.50 0.98
C GLU A 44 21.15 -5.52 1.39
N TYR A 45 19.86 -5.18 1.23
CA TYR A 45 18.74 -6.07 1.52
C TYR A 45 18.32 -6.85 0.28
N ASN A 46 17.81 -8.05 0.50
CA ASN A 46 17.14 -8.85 -0.53
C ASN A 46 15.86 -9.44 0.05
N GLY A 47 14.94 -9.84 -0.83
CA GLY A 47 13.65 -10.39 -0.43
C GLY A 47 13.11 -11.41 -1.43
N TYR A 48 12.21 -12.23 -0.95
CA TYR A 48 11.60 -13.31 -1.70
C TYR A 48 10.11 -13.37 -1.34
N LYS A 49 9.26 -12.86 -2.25
CA LYS A 49 7.81 -12.88 -2.08
C LYS A 49 7.22 -14.07 -2.84
N VAL A 50 6.38 -14.87 -2.19
CA VAL A 50 5.71 -16.02 -2.79
C VAL A 50 4.22 -15.72 -2.96
N TYR A 51 3.70 -15.99 -4.14
CA TYR A 51 2.31 -15.82 -4.55
C TYR A 51 1.70 -17.18 -4.85
N TRP A 52 0.42 -17.35 -4.56
CA TRP A 52 -0.30 -18.60 -4.85
C TRP A 52 -1.16 -18.46 -6.12
N GLU A 53 -1.91 -19.50 -6.47
CA GLU A 53 -2.72 -19.59 -7.69
C GLU A 53 -3.75 -18.46 -7.87
N ASP A 54 -4.18 -17.84 -6.78
CA ASP A 54 -5.08 -16.69 -6.76
C ASP A 54 -4.38 -15.35 -7.05
N GLY A 55 -3.05 -15.36 -7.16
CA GLY A 55 -2.23 -14.16 -7.38
C GLY A 55 -1.97 -13.35 -6.11
N ALA A 56 -2.41 -13.79 -4.92
CA ALA A 56 -2.09 -13.15 -3.65
C ALA A 56 -0.83 -13.72 -3.01
N GLN A 57 -0.17 -12.91 -2.19
CA GLN A 57 0.90 -13.43 -1.31
C GLN A 57 0.30 -14.48 -0.37
N ILE A 58 1.08 -15.53 -0.12
CA ILE A 58 0.68 -16.63 0.76
C ILE A 58 0.39 -16.15 2.18
N THR A 59 -0.67 -16.71 2.76
CA THR A 59 -1.08 -16.55 4.16
C THR A 59 -0.98 -17.89 4.89
N ALA A 60 -1.20 -17.87 6.21
CA ALA A 60 -1.23 -19.10 7.01
C ALA A 60 -2.32 -20.07 6.49
N PRO A 61 -2.09 -21.39 6.49
CA PRO A 61 -0.90 -22.08 7.01
C PRO A 61 0.25 -22.25 5.99
N LYS A 62 0.04 -21.93 4.71
CA LYS A 62 0.98 -22.18 3.61
C LYS A 62 2.34 -21.51 3.78
N ASP A 63 2.37 -20.31 4.34
CA ASP A 63 3.61 -19.59 4.62
C ASP A 63 4.51 -20.38 5.59
N ALA A 64 3.93 -20.92 6.67
CA ALA A 64 4.65 -21.77 7.63
C ALA A 64 5.09 -23.11 7.04
N GLU A 65 4.23 -23.75 6.23
CA GLU A 65 4.54 -25.00 5.53
C GLU A 65 5.74 -24.84 4.58
N ILE A 66 5.75 -23.79 3.76
CA ILE A 66 6.85 -23.52 2.81
C ILE A 66 8.15 -23.20 3.56
N ILE A 67 8.10 -22.38 4.60
CA ILE A 67 9.28 -22.07 5.41
C ILE A 67 9.84 -23.34 6.07
N HIS A 68 8.98 -24.23 6.56
CA HIS A 68 9.41 -25.50 7.12
C HIS A 68 10.16 -26.35 6.09
N GLU A 69 9.64 -26.48 4.87
CA GLU A 69 10.30 -27.20 3.78
C GLU A 69 11.66 -26.57 3.41
N VAL A 70 11.71 -25.23 3.28
CA VAL A 70 12.98 -24.52 3.02
C VAL A 70 14.01 -24.77 4.10
N GLN A 71 13.63 -24.76 5.38
CA GLN A 71 14.51 -25.01 6.51
C GLN A 71 14.97 -26.47 6.61
N SER A 72 14.21 -27.41 6.03
CA SER A 72 14.58 -28.82 5.99
C SER A 72 15.73 -29.13 5.03
N ILE A 73 16.02 -28.23 4.08
CA ILE A 73 17.08 -28.39 3.09
C ILE A 73 18.42 -28.08 3.75
N THR A 74 19.19 -29.14 4.03
CA THR A 74 20.51 -29.04 4.65
C THR A 74 21.67 -29.20 3.65
N ASP A 75 21.43 -29.82 2.49
CA ASP A 75 22.38 -30.01 1.41
C ASP A 75 21.91 -29.36 0.11
N TYR A 76 22.45 -28.20 -0.18
CA TYR A 76 22.16 -27.48 -1.44
C TYR A 76 22.76 -28.17 -2.67
N GLY A 77 23.79 -29.02 -2.50
CA GLY A 77 24.41 -29.82 -3.58
C GLY A 77 23.49 -30.94 -4.11
N ALA A 78 22.51 -31.35 -3.32
CA ALA A 78 21.51 -32.34 -3.71
C ALA A 78 20.38 -31.76 -4.57
N LEU A 79 20.31 -30.43 -4.74
CA LEU A 79 19.26 -29.78 -5.54
C LEU A 79 19.40 -30.14 -7.03
N LYS A 80 18.31 -30.64 -7.60
CA LYS A 80 18.28 -30.96 -9.04
C LYS A 80 18.33 -29.67 -9.86
N THR A 81 19.22 -29.64 -10.83
CA THR A 81 19.37 -28.56 -11.80
C THR A 81 19.28 -29.07 -13.22
N MET A 82 18.94 -28.21 -14.15
CA MET A 82 18.85 -28.47 -15.58
C MET A 82 19.35 -27.24 -16.32
N SER A 83 19.96 -27.39 -17.48
CA SER A 83 20.34 -26.25 -18.32
C SER A 83 19.09 -25.54 -18.85
N GLU A 84 19.22 -24.28 -19.20
CA GLU A 84 18.12 -23.52 -19.83
C GLU A 84 17.73 -24.10 -21.19
N GLU A 85 18.72 -24.57 -21.95
CA GLU A 85 18.52 -25.21 -23.27
C GLU A 85 17.70 -26.49 -23.14
N ASP A 86 18.05 -27.37 -22.20
CA ASP A 86 17.30 -28.60 -21.94
C ASP A 86 15.90 -28.32 -21.43
N ALA A 87 15.75 -27.32 -20.55
CA ALA A 87 14.45 -26.92 -20.03
C ALA A 87 13.52 -26.37 -21.13
N LYS A 88 14.06 -25.57 -22.06
CA LYS A 88 13.33 -25.10 -23.27
C LYS A 88 12.98 -26.27 -24.18
N ALA A 89 13.91 -27.15 -24.48
CA ALA A 89 13.68 -28.34 -25.30
C ALA A 89 12.60 -29.27 -24.71
N ALA A 90 12.53 -29.36 -23.38
CA ALA A 90 11.51 -30.12 -22.68
C ALA A 90 10.15 -29.37 -22.57
N GLY A 91 10.03 -28.13 -23.05
CA GLY A 91 8.83 -27.31 -22.93
C GLY A 91 8.53 -26.85 -21.49
N LEU A 92 9.52 -26.91 -20.60
CA LEU A 92 9.40 -26.55 -19.18
C LEU A 92 9.94 -25.15 -18.85
N TYR A 93 10.38 -24.39 -19.85
CA TYR A 93 10.84 -23.01 -19.68
C TYR A 93 10.27 -22.16 -20.83
N GLU A 94 9.49 -21.16 -20.48
CA GLU A 94 8.86 -20.25 -21.43
C GLU A 94 9.10 -18.81 -21.03
N VAL A 95 9.56 -18.00 -21.97
CA VAL A 95 9.72 -16.55 -21.77
C VAL A 95 8.40 -15.90 -22.16
N ILE A 96 7.78 -15.22 -21.21
CA ILE A 96 6.56 -14.41 -21.39
C ILE A 96 6.94 -12.93 -21.47
N GLY A 97 6.17 -12.11 -22.14
CA GLY A 97 6.56 -10.71 -22.36
C GLY A 97 5.39 -9.79 -22.72
N SER A 98 5.49 -9.17 -23.91
CA SER A 98 4.58 -8.12 -24.36
C SER A 98 3.11 -8.51 -24.33
N GLU A 99 2.78 -9.78 -24.58
CA GLU A 99 1.40 -10.27 -24.53
C GLU A 99 0.77 -10.17 -23.14
N ILE A 100 1.56 -10.37 -22.09
CA ILE A 100 1.11 -10.20 -20.71
C ILE A 100 1.09 -8.71 -20.34
N ASP A 101 2.10 -7.96 -20.76
CA ASP A 101 2.14 -6.50 -20.58
C ASP A 101 0.92 -5.82 -21.22
N ASP A 102 0.52 -6.24 -22.43
CA ASP A 102 -0.62 -5.70 -23.16
C ASP A 102 -1.94 -6.01 -22.45
N LYS A 103 -2.14 -7.27 -22.03
CA LYS A 103 -3.34 -7.68 -21.27
C LYS A 103 -3.45 -6.95 -19.93
N TYR A 104 -2.32 -6.74 -19.25
CA TYR A 104 -2.29 -5.96 -18.02
C TYR A 104 -2.74 -4.52 -18.28
N MET A 105 -2.18 -3.85 -19.30
CA MET A 105 -2.60 -2.49 -19.68
C MET A 105 -4.09 -2.41 -20.07
N GLU A 106 -4.60 -3.41 -20.77
CA GLU A 106 -6.02 -3.50 -21.09
C GLU A 106 -6.90 -3.64 -19.85
N ALA A 107 -6.45 -4.41 -18.85
CA ALA A 107 -7.16 -4.55 -17.61
C ALA A 107 -7.22 -3.22 -16.85
N LEU A 108 -6.11 -2.47 -16.77
CA LEU A 108 -6.07 -1.16 -16.12
C LEU A 108 -6.99 -0.15 -16.82
N LYS A 109 -6.92 -0.03 -18.14
CA LYS A 109 -7.72 0.94 -18.89
C LYS A 109 -9.23 0.74 -18.76
N LYS A 110 -9.70 -0.47 -18.45
CA LYS A 110 -11.12 -0.74 -18.17
C LYS A 110 -11.62 -0.13 -16.85
N LEU A 111 -10.71 0.25 -15.95
CA LEU A 111 -11.05 0.87 -14.66
C LEU A 111 -11.29 2.38 -14.78
N VAL A 112 -10.87 3.02 -15.88
CA VAL A 112 -11.05 4.46 -16.12
C VAL A 112 -12.52 4.81 -16.11
N LEU A 113 -12.91 5.78 -15.26
CA LEU A 113 -14.32 6.20 -15.06
C LEU A 113 -14.68 7.46 -15.87
N ARG A 114 -13.73 8.39 -16.05
CA ARG A 114 -13.94 9.70 -16.66
C ARG A 114 -12.99 9.97 -17.83
N PRO A 115 -13.04 9.16 -18.90
CA PRO A 115 -12.17 9.36 -20.07
C PRO A 115 -12.34 10.74 -20.71
N GLU A 116 -13.51 11.36 -20.60
CA GLU A 116 -13.76 12.73 -21.06
C GLU A 116 -12.95 13.77 -20.30
N ALA A 117 -12.82 13.65 -18.98
CA ALA A 117 -12.00 14.56 -18.17
C ALA A 117 -10.50 14.41 -18.50
N ILE A 118 -10.05 13.18 -18.70
CA ILE A 118 -8.69 12.93 -19.17
C ILE A 118 -8.48 13.60 -20.53
N LYS A 119 -9.36 13.36 -21.48
CA LYS A 119 -9.24 13.93 -22.83
C LYS A 119 -9.20 15.47 -22.82
N GLU A 120 -9.92 16.10 -21.91
CA GLU A 120 -9.93 17.56 -21.77
C GLU A 120 -8.66 18.13 -21.16
N GLN A 121 -8.05 17.42 -20.18
CA GLN A 121 -6.99 17.95 -19.35
C GLN A 121 -5.61 17.31 -19.56
N ALA A 122 -5.49 16.21 -20.32
CA ALA A 122 -4.28 15.41 -20.39
C ALA A 122 -3.07 16.13 -21.00
N ASP A 123 -3.28 17.14 -21.85
CA ASP A 123 -2.25 17.99 -22.42
C ASP A 123 -1.89 19.20 -21.55
N GLN A 124 -2.67 19.47 -20.51
CA GLN A 124 -2.49 20.59 -19.59
C GLN A 124 -2.01 20.15 -18.20
N LEU A 125 -2.32 18.92 -17.78
CA LEU A 125 -1.89 18.39 -16.50
C LEU A 125 -0.40 18.03 -16.56
N LYS A 126 0.42 18.81 -15.86
CA LYS A 126 1.86 18.60 -15.78
C LYS A 126 2.22 17.65 -14.65
N ILE A 127 2.79 16.52 -15.01
CA ILE A 127 3.12 15.42 -14.11
C ILE A 127 4.65 15.27 -14.09
N VAL A 128 5.25 15.33 -12.90
CA VAL A 128 6.62 14.85 -12.69
C VAL A 128 6.55 13.44 -12.12
N TYR A 129 7.35 12.54 -12.69
CA TYR A 129 7.40 11.15 -12.25
C TYR A 129 8.83 10.67 -12.02
N THR A 130 9.05 9.96 -10.92
CA THR A 130 10.28 9.20 -10.69
C THR A 130 9.97 7.74 -10.35
N PRO A 131 10.58 6.78 -11.06
CA PRO A 131 10.52 5.36 -10.71
C PRO A 131 11.50 4.96 -9.58
N LEU A 132 12.27 5.88 -9.02
CA LEU A 132 13.31 5.62 -8.02
C LEU A 132 14.23 4.44 -8.43
N HIS A 133 14.74 4.47 -9.68
CA HIS A 133 15.55 3.41 -10.28
C HIS A 133 14.85 2.04 -10.39
N GLY A 134 13.52 2.03 -10.35
CA GLY A 134 12.73 0.82 -10.23
C GLY A 134 11.98 0.39 -11.50
N THR A 135 11.16 -0.61 -11.32
CA THR A 135 10.41 -1.32 -12.38
C THR A 135 9.20 -0.55 -12.90
N GLY A 136 8.75 0.47 -12.17
CA GLY A 136 7.60 1.31 -12.54
C GLY A 136 7.83 2.16 -13.80
N ASN A 137 9.08 2.42 -14.20
CA ASN A 137 9.42 3.31 -15.31
C ASN A 137 8.60 3.05 -16.58
N LEU A 138 8.66 1.84 -17.10
CA LEU A 138 8.00 1.49 -18.36
C LEU A 138 6.47 1.43 -18.24
N PRO A 139 5.87 0.68 -17.29
CA PRO A 139 4.42 0.53 -17.24
C PRO A 139 3.69 1.81 -16.83
N VAL A 140 4.23 2.61 -15.92
CA VAL A 140 3.63 3.90 -15.53
C VAL A 140 3.62 4.87 -16.71
N ARG A 141 4.75 5.01 -17.41
CA ARG A 141 4.82 5.89 -18.59
C ARG A 141 3.92 5.40 -19.71
N ARG A 142 3.81 4.07 -19.88
CA ARG A 142 2.96 3.47 -20.88
C ARG A 142 1.49 3.76 -20.61
N VAL A 143 0.99 3.52 -19.39
CA VAL A 143 -0.43 3.76 -19.05
C VAL A 143 -0.78 5.25 -19.22
N LEU A 144 0.07 6.15 -18.73
CA LEU A 144 -0.16 7.61 -18.88
C LEU A 144 -0.19 8.03 -20.35
N LYS A 145 0.75 7.52 -21.16
CA LYS A 145 0.80 7.79 -22.61
C LYS A 145 -0.44 7.25 -23.34
N GLU A 146 -0.85 6.01 -23.04
CA GLU A 146 -2.03 5.40 -23.67
C GLU A 146 -3.34 6.09 -23.27
N LEU A 147 -3.39 6.74 -22.12
CA LEU A 147 -4.50 7.59 -21.68
C LEU A 147 -4.45 9.00 -22.29
N GLY A 148 -3.34 9.39 -22.93
CA GLY A 148 -3.21 10.67 -23.61
C GLY A 148 -2.48 11.75 -22.83
N PHE A 149 -1.93 11.49 -21.64
CA PHE A 149 -1.12 12.46 -20.90
C PHE A 149 0.18 12.75 -21.63
N THR A 150 0.37 14.00 -22.09
CA THR A 150 1.53 14.43 -22.87
C THR A 150 2.58 15.20 -22.07
N GLN A 151 2.19 15.75 -20.91
CA GLN A 151 3.06 16.56 -20.03
C GLN A 151 3.61 15.71 -18.88
N VAL A 152 4.25 14.57 -19.22
CA VAL A 152 4.89 13.67 -18.24
C VAL A 152 6.39 13.86 -18.29
N HIS A 153 6.95 14.44 -17.22
CA HIS A 153 8.35 14.75 -17.06
C HIS A 153 9.01 13.75 -16.11
N VAL A 154 9.91 12.93 -16.63
CA VAL A 154 10.59 11.89 -15.86
C VAL A 154 11.93 12.40 -15.33
N VAL A 155 12.23 12.13 -14.05
CA VAL A 155 13.53 12.41 -13.44
C VAL A 155 14.58 11.51 -14.08
N LYS A 156 15.43 12.09 -14.95
CA LYS A 156 16.38 11.33 -15.79
C LYS A 156 17.40 10.55 -14.99
N GLU A 157 17.88 11.12 -13.88
CA GLU A 157 18.87 10.52 -13.00
C GLU A 157 18.35 9.27 -12.30
N GLN A 158 17.02 9.11 -12.21
CA GLN A 158 16.32 8.02 -11.54
C GLN A 158 15.52 7.13 -12.51
N GLU A 159 15.58 7.43 -13.80
CA GLU A 159 14.76 6.78 -14.84
C GLU A 159 15.11 5.30 -15.04
N LEU A 160 16.41 5.01 -15.12
CA LEU A 160 16.87 3.64 -15.41
C LEU A 160 17.01 2.81 -14.13
N PRO A 161 16.67 1.51 -14.20
CA PRO A 161 16.90 0.61 -13.09
C PRO A 161 18.37 0.56 -12.69
N ASP A 162 18.62 0.72 -11.39
CA ASP A 162 19.96 0.64 -10.81
C ASP A 162 19.83 0.10 -9.37
N GLY A 163 20.38 -1.10 -9.13
CA GLY A 163 20.29 -1.78 -7.83
C GLY A 163 21.12 -1.12 -6.72
N ASP A 164 22.03 -0.21 -7.06
CA ASP A 164 22.83 0.52 -6.08
C ASP A 164 22.15 1.83 -5.62
N PHE A 165 21.04 2.22 -6.25
CA PHE A 165 20.25 3.43 -5.94
C PHE A 165 21.10 4.70 -5.76
N PRO A 166 21.93 5.11 -6.74
CA PRO A 166 23.00 6.10 -6.54
C PRO A 166 22.51 7.51 -6.16
N THR A 167 21.23 7.80 -6.35
CA THR A 167 20.65 9.14 -6.07
C THR A 167 19.90 9.21 -4.76
N VAL A 168 19.65 8.07 -4.09
CA VAL A 168 18.89 8.00 -2.84
C VAL A 168 19.50 6.96 -1.90
N SER A 169 19.59 7.27 -0.63
CA SER A 169 20.02 6.29 0.39
C SER A 169 18.94 5.29 0.75
N TYR A 170 17.69 5.59 0.44
CA TYR A 170 16.52 4.81 0.76
C TYR A 170 15.44 5.03 -0.31
N PRO A 171 15.21 4.10 -1.24
CA PRO A 171 14.30 4.28 -2.37
C PRO A 171 12.82 4.10 -1.94
N ASN A 172 12.41 4.76 -0.87
CA ASN A 172 11.09 4.68 -0.30
C ASN A 172 10.30 5.97 -0.55
N PRO A 173 9.16 5.93 -1.26
CA PRO A 173 8.33 7.10 -1.49
C PRO A 173 7.67 7.69 -0.23
N GLU A 174 7.78 7.04 0.93
CA GLU A 174 7.43 7.63 2.23
C GLU A 174 8.52 8.62 2.72
N ASP A 175 9.78 8.47 2.25
CA ASP A 175 10.86 9.37 2.62
C ASP A 175 10.85 10.62 1.74
N LYS A 176 10.62 11.79 2.36
CA LYS A 176 10.66 13.09 1.68
C LYS A 176 11.96 13.33 0.90
N LYS A 177 13.09 12.77 1.36
CA LYS A 177 14.41 12.90 0.69
C LYS A 177 14.43 12.21 -0.67
N ALA A 178 13.65 11.15 -0.86
CA ALA A 178 13.54 10.45 -2.15
C ALA A 178 12.97 11.35 -3.25
N PHE A 179 12.22 12.39 -2.89
CA PHE A 179 11.61 13.34 -3.82
C PHE A 179 12.50 14.53 -4.19
N ALA A 180 13.70 14.68 -3.65
CA ALA A 180 14.50 15.88 -3.82
C ALA A 180 14.72 16.28 -5.30
N LEU A 181 15.07 15.31 -6.17
CA LEU A 181 15.24 15.55 -7.60
C LEU A 181 13.90 15.80 -8.32
N ALA A 182 12.87 15.07 -7.94
CA ALA A 182 11.54 15.20 -8.52
C ALA A 182 10.91 16.57 -8.19
N LEU A 183 11.05 17.04 -6.96
CA LEU A 183 10.56 18.37 -6.55
C LEU A 183 11.33 19.50 -7.27
N LYS A 184 12.65 19.37 -7.43
CA LYS A 184 13.43 20.33 -8.22
C LYS A 184 12.93 20.40 -9.66
N LEU A 185 12.73 19.25 -10.31
CA LEU A 185 12.18 19.21 -11.67
C LEU A 185 10.76 19.78 -11.70
N ALA A 186 9.95 19.53 -10.66
CA ALA A 186 8.59 20.06 -10.57
C ALA A 186 8.56 21.58 -10.52
N GLU A 187 9.47 22.21 -9.80
CA GLU A 187 9.63 23.68 -9.80
C GLU A 187 10.02 24.20 -11.18
N GLU A 188 10.95 23.53 -11.88
CA GLU A 188 11.43 23.93 -13.21
C GLU A 188 10.32 23.90 -14.27
N VAL A 189 9.45 22.88 -14.24
CA VAL A 189 8.37 22.70 -15.22
C VAL A 189 7.02 23.25 -14.75
N ASP A 190 6.94 23.73 -13.51
CA ASP A 190 5.71 24.18 -12.88
C ASP A 190 4.65 23.06 -12.87
N ALA A 191 4.98 21.92 -12.27
CA ALA A 191 4.14 20.73 -12.27
C ALA A 191 2.90 20.87 -11.37
N ASP A 192 1.80 20.25 -11.76
CA ASP A 192 0.59 20.13 -10.92
C ASP A 192 0.76 19.07 -9.83
N ILE A 193 1.38 17.93 -10.19
CA ILE A 193 1.59 16.79 -9.31
C ILE A 193 2.98 16.15 -9.52
N VAL A 194 3.50 15.54 -8.46
CA VAL A 194 4.77 14.83 -8.45
C VAL A 194 4.55 13.43 -7.88
N LEU A 195 4.96 12.42 -8.61
CA LEU A 195 4.71 11.02 -8.33
C LEU A 195 6.02 10.25 -8.21
N ALA A 196 6.11 9.35 -7.23
CA ALA A 196 7.21 8.42 -7.08
C ALA A 196 6.69 7.01 -6.80
N THR A 197 7.21 6.02 -7.52
CA THR A 197 6.97 4.61 -7.20
C THR A 197 8.23 4.02 -6.56
N ASP A 198 8.05 3.09 -5.63
CA ASP A 198 9.18 2.32 -5.10
C ASP A 198 9.75 1.35 -6.15
N PRO A 199 10.91 0.70 -5.90
CA PRO A 199 11.58 -0.08 -6.93
C PRO A 199 10.78 -1.24 -7.52
N ASP A 200 9.92 -1.91 -6.77
CA ASP A 200 9.04 -2.96 -7.28
C ASP A 200 7.62 -2.47 -7.64
N ALA A 201 7.43 -1.14 -7.60
CA ALA A 201 6.25 -0.41 -8.04
C ALA A 201 4.93 -0.94 -7.46
N ASP A 202 4.94 -1.23 -6.16
CA ASP A 202 3.75 -1.57 -5.40
C ASP A 202 3.26 -0.41 -4.50
N ARG A 203 4.04 0.70 -4.36
CA ARG A 203 3.72 1.90 -3.59
C ARG A 203 3.80 3.16 -4.43
N LEU A 204 2.94 4.14 -4.10
CA LEU A 204 2.88 5.44 -4.74
C LEU A 204 3.02 6.57 -3.72
N GLY A 205 4.08 7.36 -3.81
CA GLY A 205 4.22 8.63 -3.11
C GLY A 205 3.76 9.80 -3.99
N VAL A 206 3.16 10.80 -3.36
CA VAL A 206 2.50 11.92 -4.04
C VAL A 206 2.84 13.25 -3.40
N TYR A 207 3.18 14.23 -4.24
CA TYR A 207 3.11 15.64 -3.90
C TYR A 207 2.19 16.34 -4.89
N ALA A 208 1.44 17.32 -4.41
CA ALA A 208 0.59 18.16 -5.24
C ALA A 208 0.91 19.64 -4.98
N LYS A 209 0.80 20.45 -6.03
CA LYS A 209 1.01 21.90 -5.92
C LYS A 209 -0.14 22.53 -5.15
N ASN A 210 0.19 23.21 -4.05
CA ASN A 210 -0.75 24.08 -3.36
C ASN A 210 -0.70 25.46 -4.03
N THR A 211 -1.77 25.82 -4.73
CA THR A 211 -1.85 27.07 -5.49
C THR A 211 -1.99 28.32 -4.62
N GLU A 212 -2.35 28.18 -3.34
CA GLU A 212 -2.45 29.28 -2.39
C GLU A 212 -1.08 29.70 -1.84
N THR A 213 -0.22 28.69 -1.54
CA THR A 213 1.13 28.92 -1.00
C THR A 213 2.21 28.91 -2.08
N GLY A 214 1.96 28.28 -3.23
CA GLY A 214 2.92 28.02 -4.30
C GLY A 214 3.86 26.84 -4.01
N GLU A 215 3.76 26.20 -2.85
CA GLU A 215 4.60 25.08 -2.43
C GLU A 215 4.01 23.71 -2.83
N TYR A 216 4.86 22.67 -2.89
CA TYR A 216 4.44 21.29 -3.08
C TYR A 216 4.13 20.64 -1.73
N GLN A 217 2.90 20.21 -1.54
CA GLN A 217 2.43 19.53 -0.34
C GLN A 217 2.55 18.02 -0.50
N SER A 218 3.18 17.35 0.47
CA SER A 218 3.26 15.89 0.55
C SER A 218 1.93 15.30 0.97
N PHE A 219 1.49 14.26 0.28
CA PHE A 219 0.32 13.46 0.67
C PHE A 219 0.80 12.17 1.34
N THR A 220 0.27 11.86 2.51
CA THR A 220 0.50 10.56 3.15
C THR A 220 -0.24 9.46 2.38
N GLY A 221 0.12 8.19 2.64
CA GLY A 221 -0.60 7.06 2.06
C GLY A 221 -2.09 7.07 2.39
N ASN A 222 -2.47 7.50 3.60
CA ASN A 222 -3.86 7.70 3.98
C ASN A 222 -4.53 8.80 3.15
N MET A 223 -3.88 9.96 2.99
CA MET A 223 -4.44 11.08 2.19
C MET A 223 -4.66 10.66 0.74
N SER A 224 -3.68 10.03 0.10
CA SER A 224 -3.78 9.53 -1.27
C SER A 224 -4.85 8.45 -1.40
N GLY A 225 -4.88 7.50 -0.46
CA GLY A 225 -5.88 6.43 -0.43
C GLY A 225 -7.31 6.96 -0.27
N MET A 226 -7.53 7.89 0.65
CA MET A 226 -8.85 8.49 0.87
C MET A 226 -9.31 9.37 -0.29
N LEU A 227 -8.38 10.10 -0.94
CA LEU A 227 -8.69 10.91 -2.11
C LEU A 227 -9.10 10.05 -3.30
N ILE A 228 -8.37 8.97 -3.58
CA ILE A 228 -8.72 8.01 -4.64
C ILE A 228 -10.05 7.32 -4.29
N LEU A 229 -10.21 6.86 -3.05
CA LEU A 229 -11.45 6.22 -2.58
C LEU A 229 -12.67 7.10 -2.82
N GLU A 230 -12.63 8.35 -2.36
CA GLU A 230 -13.76 9.27 -2.53
C GLU A 230 -14.03 9.56 -4.01
N TYR A 231 -12.97 9.79 -4.80
CA TYR A 231 -13.10 9.94 -6.24
C TYR A 231 -13.81 8.74 -6.88
N LEU A 232 -13.36 7.53 -6.62
CA LEU A 232 -13.95 6.32 -7.21
C LEU A 232 -15.41 6.13 -6.80
N LEU A 233 -15.74 6.33 -5.54
CA LEU A 233 -17.12 6.15 -5.06
C LEU A 233 -18.05 7.25 -5.58
N SER A 234 -17.60 8.50 -5.57
CA SER A 234 -18.38 9.63 -6.08
C SER A 234 -18.67 9.50 -7.57
N GLN A 235 -17.63 9.13 -8.37
CA GLN A 235 -17.79 8.99 -9.81
C GLN A 235 -18.63 7.77 -10.18
N ARG A 236 -18.47 6.63 -9.52
CA ARG A 236 -19.33 5.45 -9.72
C ARG A 236 -20.80 5.75 -9.39
N LYS A 237 -21.05 6.50 -8.32
CA LYS A 237 -22.38 6.93 -7.94
C LYS A 237 -23.00 7.86 -8.98
N GLU A 238 -22.25 8.88 -9.44
CA GLU A 238 -22.71 9.83 -10.45
C GLU A 238 -23.02 9.15 -11.79
N LEU A 239 -22.20 8.15 -12.16
CA LEU A 239 -22.40 7.32 -13.36
C LEU A 239 -23.52 6.27 -13.21
N GLY A 240 -24.06 6.07 -12.02
CA GLY A 240 -25.06 5.04 -11.75
C GLY A 240 -24.56 3.61 -11.81
N ILE A 241 -23.24 3.40 -11.57
CA ILE A 241 -22.57 2.10 -11.61
C ILE A 241 -21.97 1.69 -10.25
N LEU A 242 -22.32 2.39 -9.17
CA LEU A 242 -21.92 1.99 -7.83
C LEU A 242 -22.74 0.75 -7.42
N PRO A 243 -22.12 -0.41 -7.20
CA PRO A 243 -22.85 -1.63 -6.85
C PRO A 243 -23.43 -1.54 -5.43
N GLU A 244 -24.60 -2.13 -5.22
CA GLU A 244 -25.28 -2.16 -3.91
C GLU A 244 -24.48 -2.93 -2.85
N ASN A 245 -23.73 -3.95 -3.26
CA ASN A 245 -22.86 -4.76 -2.40
C ASN A 245 -21.37 -4.38 -2.50
N GLY A 246 -21.07 -3.14 -2.91
CA GLY A 246 -19.69 -2.67 -3.03
C GLY A 246 -18.95 -2.73 -1.70
N ALA A 247 -17.67 -3.13 -1.75
CA ALA A 247 -16.80 -3.17 -0.59
C ALA A 247 -15.47 -2.46 -0.84
N VAL A 248 -15.01 -1.78 0.22
CA VAL A 248 -13.68 -1.19 0.35
C VAL A 248 -12.96 -1.90 1.48
N VAL A 249 -11.68 -2.19 1.29
CA VAL A 249 -10.89 -2.91 2.28
C VAL A 249 -9.67 -2.08 2.68
N THR A 250 -9.50 -1.85 3.99
CA THR A 250 -8.35 -1.13 4.56
C THR A 250 -7.74 -1.93 5.71
N THR A 251 -6.75 -1.36 6.40
CA THR A 251 -6.20 -1.98 7.60
C THR A 251 -6.70 -1.29 8.87
N ILE A 252 -6.60 -2.00 10.00
CA ILE A 252 -6.94 -1.43 11.32
C ILE A 252 -6.12 -0.18 11.68
N VAL A 253 -4.99 0.06 11.00
CA VAL A 253 -4.11 1.23 11.20
C VAL A 253 -4.22 2.27 10.09
N SER A 254 -5.08 2.06 9.09
CA SER A 254 -5.38 3.06 8.07
C SER A 254 -6.25 4.19 8.61
N GLY A 255 -6.24 5.33 7.91
CA GLY A 255 -6.98 6.54 8.32
C GLY A 255 -8.48 6.32 8.44
N LYS A 256 -9.06 6.75 9.57
CA LYS A 256 -10.46 6.48 9.89
C LYS A 256 -11.48 7.35 9.14
N MET A 257 -11.05 8.34 8.36
CA MET A 257 -11.92 9.08 7.42
C MET A 257 -12.56 8.13 6.41
N ALA A 258 -11.89 7.03 6.03
CA ALA A 258 -12.46 6.02 5.13
C ALA A 258 -13.80 5.46 5.63
N ARG A 259 -14.01 5.37 6.94
CA ARG A 259 -15.29 4.93 7.55
C ARG A 259 -16.41 5.91 7.22
N GLU A 260 -16.13 7.21 7.31
CA GLU A 260 -17.12 8.26 7.03
C GLU A 260 -17.42 8.34 5.51
N ILE A 261 -16.39 8.19 4.67
CA ILE A 261 -16.54 8.14 3.21
C ILE A 261 -17.42 6.93 2.83
N ALA A 262 -17.04 5.71 3.24
CA ALA A 262 -17.80 4.51 2.92
C ALA A 262 -19.28 4.60 3.37
N LYS A 263 -19.52 5.15 4.58
CA LYS A 263 -20.84 5.40 5.11
C LYS A 263 -21.66 6.36 4.23
N ALA A 264 -21.05 7.44 3.73
CA ALA A 264 -21.73 8.44 2.88
C ALA A 264 -22.17 7.86 1.53
N TYR A 265 -21.47 6.87 1.04
CA TYR A 265 -21.80 6.16 -0.20
C TYR A 265 -22.54 4.84 0.00
N HIS A 266 -22.84 4.44 1.25
CA HIS A 266 -23.49 3.17 1.59
C HIS A 266 -22.71 1.95 1.12
N VAL A 267 -21.38 2.04 1.15
CA VAL A 267 -20.45 0.97 0.77
C VAL A 267 -19.93 0.29 2.03
N THR A 268 -19.76 -1.02 1.99
CA THR A 268 -19.18 -1.78 3.11
C THR A 268 -17.69 -1.47 3.25
N LEU A 269 -17.26 -1.08 4.45
CA LEU A 269 -15.83 -0.99 4.78
C LEU A 269 -15.42 -2.19 5.64
N ILE A 270 -14.40 -2.90 5.20
CA ILE A 270 -13.78 -4.00 5.94
C ILE A 270 -12.37 -3.57 6.35
N GLU A 271 -12.05 -3.72 7.62
CA GLU A 271 -10.71 -3.47 8.16
C GLU A 271 -10.03 -4.80 8.50
N THR A 272 -8.84 -5.01 7.95
CA THR A 272 -8.02 -6.20 8.16
C THR A 272 -6.81 -5.89 9.04
N LEU A 273 -6.04 -6.91 9.41
CA LEU A 273 -4.70 -6.71 9.94
C LEU A 273 -3.79 -6.07 8.89
N THR A 274 -2.69 -5.48 9.34
CA THR A 274 -1.67 -4.85 8.48
C THR A 274 -1.02 -5.89 7.56
N GLY A 275 -0.94 -5.54 6.29
CA GLY A 275 -0.35 -6.36 5.22
C GLY A 275 -1.35 -6.60 4.10
N PHE A 276 -0.98 -6.17 2.89
CA PHE A 276 -1.87 -6.21 1.73
C PHE A 276 -2.35 -7.63 1.38
N LYS A 277 -1.61 -8.67 1.81
CA LYS A 277 -2.03 -10.07 1.69
C LYS A 277 -3.42 -10.33 2.27
N TYR A 278 -3.80 -9.63 3.35
CA TYR A 278 -5.13 -9.76 3.93
C TYR A 278 -6.21 -9.04 3.11
N ILE A 279 -5.84 -7.93 2.43
CA ILE A 279 -6.73 -7.27 1.46
C ILE A 279 -6.94 -8.20 0.25
N GLY A 280 -5.85 -8.78 -0.29
CA GLY A 280 -5.93 -9.78 -1.36
C GLY A 280 -6.77 -11.01 -0.98
N GLU A 281 -6.68 -11.46 0.27
CA GLU A 281 -7.48 -12.57 0.80
C GLU A 281 -8.98 -12.22 0.86
N GLN A 282 -9.35 -10.98 1.22
CA GLN A 282 -10.75 -10.54 1.18
C GLN A 282 -11.32 -10.57 -0.25
N ILE A 283 -10.53 -10.16 -1.25
CA ILE A 283 -10.95 -10.24 -2.65
C ILE A 283 -11.24 -11.69 -3.05
N LYS A 284 -10.38 -12.63 -2.60
CA LYS A 284 -10.60 -14.06 -2.83
C LYS A 284 -11.90 -14.56 -2.20
N PHE A 285 -12.21 -14.14 -0.97
CA PHE A 285 -13.46 -14.52 -0.31
C PHE A 285 -14.66 -13.97 -1.08
N PHE A 286 -14.63 -12.74 -1.53
CA PHE A 286 -15.71 -12.16 -2.33
C PHE A 286 -15.92 -12.90 -3.66
N GLU A 287 -14.84 -13.39 -4.31
CA GLU A 287 -14.96 -14.22 -5.51
C GLU A 287 -15.59 -15.58 -5.23
N GLN A 288 -15.36 -16.15 -4.03
CA GLN A 288 -15.87 -17.47 -3.65
C GLN A 288 -17.34 -17.45 -3.20
N ASP A 289 -17.71 -16.45 -2.40
CA ASP A 289 -19.05 -16.39 -1.76
C ASP A 289 -19.99 -15.38 -2.43
N HIS A 290 -19.48 -14.54 -3.35
CA HIS A 290 -20.21 -13.48 -4.03
C HIS A 290 -20.89 -12.49 -3.09
N SER A 291 -20.37 -12.35 -1.87
CA SER A 291 -20.95 -11.47 -0.85
C SER A 291 -20.81 -10.01 -1.22
N HIS A 292 -19.67 -9.63 -1.79
CA HIS A 292 -19.34 -8.25 -2.11
C HIS A 292 -18.64 -8.12 -3.46
N GLU A 293 -18.72 -6.92 -4.04
CA GLU A 293 -17.89 -6.48 -5.16
C GLU A 293 -16.76 -5.59 -4.62
N PHE A 294 -15.51 -6.03 -4.81
CA PHE A 294 -14.34 -5.25 -4.40
C PHE A 294 -14.19 -4.02 -5.30
N LEU A 295 -14.15 -2.83 -4.71
CA LEU A 295 -13.99 -1.58 -5.42
C LEU A 295 -12.58 -1.01 -5.29
N PHE A 296 -12.07 -0.96 -4.07
CA PHE A 296 -10.77 -0.37 -3.74
C PHE A 296 -10.25 -0.88 -2.41
N GLY A 297 -8.93 -1.02 -2.31
CA GLY A 297 -8.25 -1.30 -1.04
C GLY A 297 -6.97 -0.51 -0.92
N TYR A 298 -6.63 -0.07 0.31
CA TYR A 298 -5.39 0.65 0.54
C TYR A 298 -4.84 0.45 1.94
N GLU A 299 -3.53 0.67 2.07
CA GLU A 299 -2.79 0.71 3.33
C GLU A 299 -2.21 2.10 3.57
N GLU A 300 -2.01 2.46 4.83
CA GLU A 300 -1.33 3.69 5.25
C GLU A 300 0.10 3.80 4.68
N SER A 301 0.71 2.67 4.36
CA SER A 301 2.07 2.54 3.83
C SER A 301 2.15 2.72 2.31
N TYR A 302 1.34 3.63 1.76
CA TYR A 302 1.41 4.12 0.37
C TYR A 302 1.02 3.10 -0.71
N GLY A 303 0.46 1.96 -0.35
CA GLY A 303 0.01 0.94 -1.28
C GLY A 303 -1.50 0.91 -1.44
N CYS A 304 -1.99 0.77 -2.67
CA CYS A 304 -3.40 0.56 -2.95
C CYS A 304 -3.63 -0.34 -4.17
N LEU A 305 -4.87 -0.75 -4.33
CA LEU A 305 -5.34 -1.51 -5.49
C LEU A 305 -6.77 -1.08 -5.83
N GLU A 306 -7.01 -0.75 -7.09
CA GLU A 306 -8.32 -0.62 -7.69
C GLU A 306 -8.58 -1.83 -8.60
N GLY A 307 -9.80 -2.38 -8.54
CA GLY A 307 -10.16 -3.55 -9.35
C GLY A 307 -9.56 -4.85 -8.86
N THR A 308 -9.73 -5.90 -9.65
CA THR A 308 -9.42 -7.29 -9.25
C THR A 308 -8.44 -7.99 -10.18
N HIS A 309 -7.72 -7.25 -11.02
CA HIS A 309 -6.73 -7.78 -11.95
C HIS A 309 -5.50 -8.37 -11.24
N ALA A 310 -5.12 -7.80 -10.12
CA ALA A 310 -4.06 -8.24 -9.22
C ALA A 310 -4.61 -8.53 -7.81
N ARG A 311 -3.75 -9.06 -6.93
CA ARG A 311 -4.06 -9.35 -5.51
C ARG A 311 -3.02 -8.78 -4.56
N ASP A 312 -2.23 -7.85 -5.06
CA ASP A 312 -1.26 -7.06 -4.29
C ASP A 312 -1.40 -5.59 -4.67
N LYS A 313 -0.75 -4.72 -3.90
CA LYS A 313 -0.64 -3.30 -4.19
C LYS A 313 -0.16 -3.07 -5.61
N ASP A 314 -0.74 -2.09 -6.29
CA ASP A 314 -0.40 -1.76 -7.66
C ASP A 314 -0.19 -0.25 -7.82
N ALA A 315 1.07 0.17 -7.86
CA ALA A 315 1.40 1.58 -8.04
C ALA A 315 1.08 2.08 -9.46
N VAL A 316 1.00 1.20 -10.46
CA VAL A 316 0.66 1.60 -11.83
C VAL A 316 -0.82 1.98 -11.91
N VAL A 317 -1.71 1.17 -11.32
CA VAL A 317 -3.14 1.53 -11.23
C VAL A 317 -3.36 2.73 -10.31
N ALA A 318 -2.58 2.86 -9.24
CA ALA A 318 -2.65 4.01 -8.33
C ALA A 318 -2.30 5.32 -9.05
N VAL A 319 -1.23 5.33 -9.85
CA VAL A 319 -0.85 6.47 -10.70
C VAL A 319 -1.96 6.79 -11.69
N MET A 320 -2.51 5.78 -12.35
CA MET A 320 -3.61 5.94 -13.29
C MET A 320 -4.82 6.61 -12.63
N ALA A 321 -5.32 6.05 -11.53
CA ALA A 321 -6.49 6.55 -10.81
C ALA A 321 -6.27 7.98 -10.26
N LEU A 322 -5.06 8.26 -9.73
CA LEU A 322 -4.73 9.58 -9.20
C LEU A 322 -4.62 10.63 -10.32
N CYS A 323 -4.03 10.29 -11.47
CA CYS A 323 -3.94 11.20 -12.62
C CYS A 323 -5.32 11.46 -13.24
N GLU A 324 -6.18 10.45 -13.28
CA GLU A 324 -7.58 10.62 -13.69
C GLU A 324 -8.33 11.56 -12.74
N ALA A 325 -8.22 11.34 -11.42
CA ALA A 325 -8.80 12.21 -10.40
C ALA A 325 -8.25 13.64 -10.53
N ALA A 326 -6.95 13.82 -10.72
CA ALA A 326 -6.34 15.13 -10.91
C ALA A 326 -6.88 15.84 -12.16
N ALA A 327 -7.02 15.13 -13.29
CA ALA A 327 -7.63 15.66 -14.50
C ALA A 327 -9.10 16.06 -14.28
N TYR A 328 -9.86 15.20 -13.60
CA TYR A 328 -11.26 15.48 -13.27
C TYR A 328 -11.39 16.73 -12.39
N TYR A 329 -10.63 16.83 -11.30
CA TYR A 329 -10.71 18.00 -10.42
C TYR A 329 -10.18 19.26 -11.11
N LYS A 330 -9.13 19.15 -11.93
CA LYS A 330 -8.64 20.29 -12.75
C LYS A 330 -9.70 20.80 -13.71
N SER A 331 -10.52 19.93 -14.34
CA SER A 331 -11.65 20.33 -15.17
C SER A 331 -12.74 21.06 -14.39
N LYS A 332 -12.79 20.90 -13.06
CA LYS A 332 -13.68 21.63 -12.14
C LYS A 332 -13.01 22.87 -11.52
N GLY A 333 -11.78 23.20 -11.94
CA GLY A 333 -11.02 24.33 -11.40
C GLY A 333 -10.42 24.08 -10.03
N LEU A 334 -10.26 22.82 -9.62
CA LEU A 334 -9.71 22.41 -8.31
C LEU A 334 -8.36 21.72 -8.47
N THR A 335 -7.48 21.91 -7.49
CA THR A 335 -6.26 21.11 -7.32
C THR A 335 -6.52 19.92 -6.38
N LEU A 336 -5.60 18.95 -6.34
CA LEU A 336 -5.68 17.84 -5.37
C LEU A 336 -5.59 18.33 -3.92
N CYS A 337 -4.81 19.41 -3.65
CA CYS A 337 -4.74 20.03 -2.32
C CYS A 337 -6.10 20.60 -1.90
N GLN A 338 -6.75 21.33 -2.79
CA GLN A 338 -8.09 21.89 -2.52
C GLN A 338 -9.14 20.79 -2.36
N GLN A 339 -9.04 19.72 -3.15
CA GLN A 339 -9.94 18.58 -2.97
C GLN A 339 -9.71 17.86 -1.64
N MET A 340 -8.46 17.68 -1.22
CA MET A 340 -8.17 17.09 0.09
C MET A 340 -8.75 17.95 1.24
N GLU A 341 -8.67 19.26 1.12
CA GLU A 341 -9.31 20.19 2.06
C GLU A 341 -10.84 20.06 2.06
N ASN A 342 -11.47 19.86 0.90
CA ASN A 342 -12.89 19.57 0.80
C ASN A 342 -13.26 18.27 1.51
N LEU A 343 -12.43 17.24 1.43
CA LEU A 343 -12.64 15.98 2.16
C LEU A 343 -12.58 16.19 3.67
N TYR A 344 -11.61 16.94 4.16
CA TYR A 344 -11.53 17.30 5.59
C TYR A 344 -12.76 18.06 6.07
N LYS A 345 -13.23 19.05 5.31
CA LYS A 345 -14.46 19.80 5.63
C LYS A 345 -15.72 18.93 5.63
N THR A 346 -15.76 17.95 4.73
CA THR A 346 -16.94 17.09 4.56
C THR A 346 -16.98 15.96 5.59
N TYR A 347 -15.86 15.29 5.82
CA TYR A 347 -15.81 14.05 6.60
C TYR A 347 -15.16 14.23 7.99
N GLY A 348 -14.43 15.32 8.20
CA GLY A 348 -13.74 15.67 9.44
C GLY A 348 -12.22 15.65 9.30
N TYR A 349 -11.55 16.37 10.19
CA TYR A 349 -10.10 16.52 10.21
C TYR A 349 -9.45 15.33 10.92
N TYR A 350 -9.15 14.28 10.13
CA TYR A 350 -8.42 13.10 10.60
C TYR A 350 -6.94 13.29 10.32
N LYS A 351 -6.10 13.00 11.31
CA LYS A 351 -4.64 12.97 11.16
C LYS A 351 -4.07 11.74 11.83
N GLU A 352 -3.08 11.16 11.20
CA GLU A 352 -2.37 9.99 11.67
C GLU A 352 -0.88 10.28 11.78
N ASN A 353 -0.20 9.53 12.63
CA ASN A 353 1.24 9.51 12.73
C ASN A 353 1.76 8.07 12.94
N LEU A 354 2.97 7.83 12.49
CA LEU A 354 3.69 6.57 12.68
C LEU A 354 5.05 6.86 13.31
N ILE A 355 5.27 6.26 14.48
CA ILE A 355 6.56 6.27 15.17
C ILE A 355 7.17 4.86 15.03
N SER A 356 8.40 4.79 14.56
CA SER A 356 9.14 3.54 14.43
C SER A 356 10.39 3.60 15.29
N GLN A 357 10.49 2.67 16.24
CA GLN A 357 11.61 2.58 17.16
C GLN A 357 12.41 1.32 16.89
N THR A 358 13.72 1.49 16.63
CA THR A 358 14.64 0.38 16.34
C THR A 358 15.48 0.05 17.57
N PHE A 359 15.51 -1.20 17.94
CA PHE A 359 16.35 -1.74 19.00
C PHE A 359 17.48 -2.56 18.39
N LYS A 360 18.73 -2.09 18.53
CA LYS A 360 19.91 -2.75 17.94
C LYS A 360 20.32 -4.01 18.72
N GLY A 361 20.81 -5.01 18.01
CA GLY A 361 21.43 -6.21 18.57
C GLY A 361 20.46 -7.31 19.01
N MET A 362 20.99 -8.43 19.52
CA MET A 362 20.20 -9.60 19.95
C MET A 362 19.25 -9.30 21.11
N GLU A 363 19.56 -8.32 21.94
CA GLU A 363 18.71 -7.86 23.05
C GLU A 363 17.49 -7.07 22.56
N GLY A 364 17.52 -6.56 21.32
CA GLY A 364 16.44 -5.74 20.77
C GLY A 364 15.12 -6.48 20.71
N LYS A 365 15.12 -7.74 20.27
CA LYS A 365 13.91 -8.57 20.23
C LYS A 365 13.34 -8.81 21.63
N ALA A 366 14.21 -9.14 22.59
CA ALA A 366 13.78 -9.37 23.98
C ALA A 366 13.16 -8.11 24.62
N LYS A 367 13.70 -6.92 24.30
CA LYS A 367 13.10 -5.64 24.76
C LYS A 367 11.72 -5.41 24.15
N ILE A 368 11.57 -5.65 22.84
CA ILE A 368 10.27 -5.52 22.16
C ILE A 368 9.25 -6.48 22.76
N ASP A 369 9.64 -7.75 22.97
CA ASP A 369 8.76 -8.75 23.58
C ASP A 369 8.37 -8.33 25.01
N ALA A 370 9.31 -7.83 25.81
CA ALA A 370 9.05 -7.33 27.16
C ALA A 370 8.09 -6.11 27.17
N LEU A 371 8.24 -5.18 26.22
CA LEU A 371 7.32 -4.05 26.05
C LEU A 371 5.90 -4.53 25.75
N MET A 372 5.74 -5.45 24.80
CA MET A 372 4.44 -6.00 24.43
C MET A 372 3.78 -6.74 25.60
N GLU A 373 4.54 -7.53 26.38
CA GLU A 373 4.03 -8.19 27.59
C GLU A 373 3.68 -7.17 28.67
N GLY A 374 4.48 -6.11 28.82
CA GLY A 374 4.20 -5.02 29.74
C GLY A 374 2.86 -4.34 29.47
N PHE A 375 2.58 -4.00 28.21
CA PHE A 375 1.29 -3.43 27.79
C PHE A 375 0.11 -4.37 28.02
N ARG A 376 0.30 -5.70 27.87
CA ARG A 376 -0.73 -6.70 28.15
C ARG A 376 -1.01 -6.85 29.65
N ALA A 377 0.05 -6.91 30.44
CA ALA A 377 -0.07 -7.11 31.89
C ALA A 377 -0.62 -5.88 32.60
N ASN A 378 -0.22 -4.69 32.14
CA ASN A 378 -0.60 -3.41 32.73
C ASN A 378 -0.96 -2.40 31.63
N PRO A 379 -2.15 -2.52 31.02
CA PRO A 379 -2.59 -1.59 30.00
C PRO A 379 -2.55 -0.14 30.51
N PRO A 380 -2.05 0.82 29.70
CA PRO A 380 -2.06 2.22 30.09
C PRO A 380 -3.50 2.70 30.29
N LYS A 381 -3.74 3.48 31.35
CA LYS A 381 -5.05 4.12 31.58
C LYS A 381 -5.24 5.35 30.71
N ASN A 382 -4.14 6.00 30.36
CA ASN A 382 -4.10 7.18 29.50
C ASN A 382 -2.89 7.08 28.57
N VAL A 383 -3.01 7.65 27.37
CA VAL A 383 -1.90 7.90 26.45
C VAL A 383 -1.88 9.40 26.17
N GLY A 384 -0.90 10.09 26.78
CA GLY A 384 -0.90 11.55 26.84
C GLY A 384 -2.19 12.09 27.49
N PRO A 385 -2.88 13.03 26.84
CA PRO A 385 -4.11 13.60 27.35
C PRO A 385 -5.35 12.71 27.18
N PHE A 386 -5.26 11.59 26.44
CA PHE A 386 -6.41 10.75 26.08
C PHE A 386 -6.58 9.57 27.02
N GLN A 387 -7.78 9.38 27.55
CA GLN A 387 -8.14 8.19 28.33
C GLN A 387 -8.27 6.98 27.40
N VAL A 388 -7.79 5.81 27.86
CA VAL A 388 -7.98 4.53 27.18
C VAL A 388 -9.37 3.99 27.51
N LEU A 389 -10.17 3.74 26.49
CA LEU A 389 -11.53 3.21 26.61
C LEU A 389 -11.55 1.68 26.48
N ALA A 390 -10.81 1.14 25.49
CA ALA A 390 -10.73 -0.30 25.28
C ALA A 390 -9.34 -0.71 24.77
N MET A 391 -8.99 -1.97 25.02
CA MET A 391 -7.81 -2.63 24.48
C MET A 391 -8.22 -3.87 23.70
N GLU A 392 -7.72 -3.98 22.48
CA GLU A 392 -7.85 -5.17 21.63
C GLU A 392 -6.50 -5.89 21.57
N ASP A 393 -6.43 -7.09 22.11
CA ASP A 393 -5.24 -7.96 22.00
C ASP A 393 -5.51 -9.04 20.94
N TYR A 394 -4.96 -8.86 19.77
CA TYR A 394 -5.12 -9.80 18.66
C TYR A 394 -4.40 -11.13 18.89
N ARG A 395 -3.46 -11.22 19.84
CA ARG A 395 -2.83 -12.51 20.18
C ARG A 395 -3.79 -13.43 20.95
N SER A 396 -4.57 -12.86 21.85
CA SER A 396 -5.60 -13.59 22.59
C SER A 396 -6.96 -13.62 21.90
N SER A 397 -7.15 -12.78 20.85
CA SER A 397 -8.43 -12.51 20.19
C SER A 397 -9.49 -11.93 21.14
N ILE A 398 -9.07 -11.05 22.08
CA ILE A 398 -9.97 -10.47 23.10
C ILE A 398 -9.90 -8.94 23.01
N ARG A 399 -11.08 -8.31 22.96
CA ARG A 399 -11.27 -6.88 23.25
C ARG A 399 -11.76 -6.75 24.69
N THR A 400 -11.12 -5.88 25.47
CA THR A 400 -11.48 -5.57 26.85
C THR A 400 -11.85 -4.09 26.97
N ASP A 401 -13.05 -3.79 27.44
CA ASP A 401 -13.43 -2.46 27.88
C ASP A 401 -12.71 -2.14 29.19
N VAL A 402 -11.89 -1.08 29.19
CA VAL A 402 -11.03 -0.76 30.33
C VAL A 402 -11.81 -0.20 31.50
N MET A 403 -13.00 0.39 31.24
CA MET A 403 -13.84 1.01 32.27
C MET A 403 -14.71 -0.01 33.00
N THR A 404 -15.27 -0.98 32.26
CA THR A 404 -16.21 -1.96 32.80
C THR A 404 -15.56 -3.32 33.10
N GLY A 405 -14.44 -3.62 32.43
CA GLY A 405 -13.81 -4.93 32.44
C GLY A 405 -14.54 -5.98 31.58
N GLU A 406 -15.58 -5.59 30.83
CA GLU A 406 -16.28 -6.46 29.93
C GLU A 406 -15.39 -6.89 28.76
N THR A 407 -15.52 -8.14 28.33
CA THR A 407 -14.73 -8.69 27.22
C THR A 407 -15.61 -9.15 26.08
N SER A 408 -15.09 -9.04 24.85
CA SER A 408 -15.69 -9.60 23.64
C SER A 408 -14.63 -10.23 22.74
N GLU A 409 -15.04 -11.14 21.88
CA GLU A 409 -14.14 -11.83 20.94
C GLU A 409 -13.85 -10.95 19.71
N LEU A 410 -12.58 -10.99 19.26
CA LEU A 410 -12.13 -10.38 18.02
C LEU A 410 -12.14 -11.44 16.90
N THR A 411 -12.58 -11.04 15.72
CA THR A 411 -12.76 -11.94 14.57
C THR A 411 -11.56 -12.00 13.62
N LEU A 412 -10.65 -11.00 13.69
CA LEU A 412 -9.45 -10.99 12.86
C LEU A 412 -8.45 -12.07 13.29
N PRO A 413 -7.56 -12.53 12.38
CA PRO A 413 -6.57 -13.54 12.69
C PRO A 413 -5.68 -13.20 13.88
N LYS A 414 -5.17 -14.23 14.59
CA LYS A 414 -4.23 -14.01 15.69
C LYS A 414 -2.93 -13.35 15.20
N SER A 415 -2.52 -12.31 15.90
CA SER A 415 -1.30 -11.56 15.61
C SER A 415 -0.75 -10.89 16.85
N ASN A 416 0.56 -10.64 16.90
CA ASN A 416 1.18 -9.90 18.01
C ASN A 416 0.95 -8.39 17.86
N VAL A 417 -0.32 -7.98 17.95
CA VAL A 417 -0.78 -6.60 17.78
C VAL A 417 -1.65 -6.22 18.97
N LEU A 418 -1.47 -5.01 19.47
CA LEU A 418 -2.33 -4.37 20.46
C LEU A 418 -2.92 -3.10 19.86
N TYR A 419 -4.22 -2.94 19.96
CA TYR A 419 -4.93 -1.75 19.54
C TYR A 419 -5.65 -1.15 20.74
N PHE A 420 -5.57 0.16 20.91
CA PHE A 420 -6.22 0.87 22.01
C PHE A 420 -7.17 1.92 21.42
N GLU A 421 -8.42 1.82 21.81
CA GLU A 421 -9.42 2.86 21.57
C GLU A 421 -9.26 3.93 22.65
N LEU A 422 -9.22 5.17 22.22
CA LEU A 422 -9.03 6.32 23.12
C LEU A 422 -10.25 7.27 23.03
N GLU A 423 -10.34 8.20 23.99
CA GLU A 423 -11.33 9.28 23.91
C GLU A 423 -11.22 10.08 22.62
N ASP A 424 -12.26 10.82 22.27
CA ASP A 424 -12.34 11.71 21.11
C ASP A 424 -12.10 11.01 19.76
N LYS A 425 -12.40 9.71 19.64
CA LYS A 425 -12.11 8.89 18.47
C LYS A 425 -10.62 8.77 18.15
N ALA A 426 -9.75 9.11 19.10
CA ALA A 426 -8.33 8.82 19.00
C ALA A 426 -8.07 7.32 19.16
N TRP A 427 -6.98 6.86 18.61
CA TRP A 427 -6.56 5.46 18.71
C TRP A 427 -5.06 5.31 18.58
N ILE A 428 -4.53 4.24 19.15
CA ILE A 428 -3.17 3.80 18.89
C ILE A 428 -3.13 2.31 18.58
N CYS A 429 -2.14 1.90 17.80
CA CYS A 429 -1.85 0.50 17.57
C CYS A 429 -0.35 0.25 17.75
N VAL A 430 -0.01 -0.77 18.52
CA VAL A 430 1.37 -1.16 18.80
C VAL A 430 1.65 -2.51 18.15
N ARG A 431 2.69 -2.57 17.32
CA ARG A 431 3.02 -3.76 16.54
C ARG A 431 4.54 -3.93 16.39
N PRO A 432 5.11 -5.07 16.78
CA PRO A 432 6.47 -5.44 16.41
C PRO A 432 6.60 -5.69 14.91
N SER A 433 7.75 -5.35 14.33
CA SER A 433 8.09 -5.78 12.97
C SER A 433 8.38 -7.29 12.96
N GLY A 434 7.89 -7.99 11.92
CA GLY A 434 8.18 -9.43 11.76
C GLY A 434 9.59 -9.74 11.24
N THR A 435 10.25 -8.77 10.62
CA THR A 435 11.51 -8.96 9.90
C THR A 435 12.70 -8.20 10.49
N GLU A 436 12.45 -7.18 11.28
CA GLU A 436 13.47 -6.29 11.83
C GLU A 436 13.24 -6.09 13.34
N PRO A 437 14.28 -5.79 14.13
CA PRO A 437 14.14 -5.49 15.56
C PRO A 437 13.56 -4.07 15.76
N LYS A 438 12.35 -3.87 15.28
CA LYS A 438 11.59 -2.61 15.34
C LYS A 438 10.23 -2.82 15.95
N ILE A 439 9.75 -1.82 16.70
CA ILE A 439 8.36 -1.70 17.12
C ILE A 439 7.76 -0.45 16.45
N LYS A 440 6.54 -0.57 15.98
CA LYS A 440 5.79 0.52 15.34
C LYS A 440 4.62 0.91 16.21
N TYR A 441 4.48 2.21 16.42
CA TYR A 441 3.35 2.83 17.10
C TYR A 441 2.60 3.66 16.08
N TYR A 442 1.41 3.22 15.72
CA TYR A 442 0.49 3.97 14.88
C TYR A 442 -0.43 4.78 15.79
N ALA A 443 -0.73 5.99 15.39
CA ALA A 443 -1.65 6.88 16.10
C ALA A 443 -2.59 7.54 15.11
N GLY A 444 -3.82 7.74 15.51
CA GLY A 444 -4.77 8.52 14.73
C GLY A 444 -5.73 9.28 15.64
N ILE A 445 -6.15 10.43 15.18
CA ILE A 445 -7.08 11.31 15.88
C ILE A 445 -8.14 11.88 14.94
N LYS A 446 -9.19 12.44 15.52
CA LYS A 446 -10.12 13.34 14.82
C LYS A 446 -10.12 14.69 15.52
N GLY A 447 -9.83 15.77 14.79
CA GLY A 447 -9.94 17.13 15.26
C GLY A 447 -11.31 17.76 14.90
N ALA A 448 -11.63 18.83 15.63
CA ALA A 448 -12.75 19.71 15.31
C ALA A 448 -12.46 20.56 14.06
N ASP A 449 -11.21 20.96 13.90
CA ASP A 449 -10.64 21.66 12.75
C ASP A 449 -9.18 21.22 12.54
N GLU A 450 -8.49 21.79 11.57
CA GLU A 450 -7.11 21.43 11.23
C GLU A 450 -6.15 21.67 12.40
N LYS A 451 -6.26 22.81 13.07
CA LYS A 451 -5.40 23.19 14.19
C LYS A 451 -5.59 22.24 15.38
N ASP A 452 -6.83 21.95 15.75
CA ASP A 452 -7.14 20.98 16.83
C ASP A 452 -6.60 19.59 16.48
N ALA A 453 -6.70 19.18 15.20
CA ALA A 453 -6.14 17.92 14.75
C ALA A 453 -4.61 17.89 14.87
N ASP A 454 -3.92 18.98 14.51
CA ASP A 454 -2.45 19.09 14.63
C ASP A 454 -2.00 19.05 16.09
N GLU A 455 -2.66 19.80 16.96
CA GLU A 455 -2.37 19.82 18.38
C GLU A 455 -2.57 18.44 19.03
N LYS A 456 -3.68 17.76 18.73
CA LYS A 456 -4.00 16.43 19.24
C LYS A 456 -3.03 15.35 18.75
N VAL A 457 -2.71 15.31 17.47
CA VAL A 457 -1.78 14.30 16.93
C VAL A 457 -0.36 14.52 17.47
N ALA A 458 0.07 15.78 17.65
CA ALA A 458 1.36 16.10 18.24
C ALA A 458 1.44 15.65 19.71
N ALA A 459 0.39 15.90 20.49
CA ALA A 459 0.32 15.47 21.90
C ALA A 459 0.34 13.94 22.03
N LEU A 460 -0.40 13.24 21.16
CA LEU A 460 -0.42 11.78 21.15
C LEU A 460 0.94 11.20 20.73
N SER A 461 1.58 11.80 19.72
CA SER A 461 2.91 11.39 19.25
C SER A 461 3.98 11.52 20.33
N ALA A 462 4.01 12.65 21.03
CA ALA A 462 4.94 12.88 22.14
C ALA A 462 4.75 11.86 23.28
N ALA A 463 3.49 11.49 23.57
CA ALA A 463 3.19 10.47 24.56
C ALA A 463 3.66 9.06 24.12
N LEU A 464 3.56 8.73 22.85
CA LEU A 464 4.03 7.44 22.31
C LEU A 464 5.56 7.34 22.30
N GLU A 465 6.27 8.43 22.02
CA GLU A 465 7.74 8.48 22.13
C GLU A 465 8.18 8.17 23.56
N ALA A 466 7.50 8.76 24.55
CA ALA A 466 7.78 8.53 25.98
C ALA A 466 7.45 7.09 26.43
N LEU A 467 6.49 6.40 25.81
CA LEU A 467 6.17 5.00 26.13
C LEU A 467 7.24 4.01 25.62
N GLY A 468 8.03 4.41 24.64
CA GLY A 468 9.10 3.60 24.04
C GLY A 468 10.46 3.74 24.76
N GLU A 469 10.61 4.73 25.63
CA GLU A 469 11.81 4.94 26.46
C GLU A 469 11.78 4.07 27.73
#